data_a7906d1d1da09ba63a9b07aad1e2cc22
#
_entry.id   a7906d1d1da09ba63a9b07aad1e2cc22
#
_cell.length_a   1.000
_cell.length_b   1.000
_cell.length_c   1.000
_cell.angle_alpha   90.00
_cell.angle_beta   90.00
_cell.angle_gamma   90.00
#
_symmetry.space_group_name_H-M   'P 1'
#
loop_
_entity.id
_entity.type
_entity.pdbx_description
1 polymer ?
#
loop_
_entity_poly.entity_id
_entity_poly.type
_entity_poly.pdbx_seq_one_letter_code
_entity_poly.pdbx_strand_id
1 'polypeptide(L)'
;MKVILLNIEDCDEELMKTTLNKLAHALVSLTSIECAEVRYVALRNLRLIIQKVPNLMSSTIQVFFCKYNDPYYVKMEKLELLISLATPRHIERVLGEFKEYAVQADVPFVRASVRAIARCAIKLETAADRCVNVLLYLLQSKISYIVQEVVLVFADLFRLYPGKYTSVLVPVCSAMELIDEPRARAAMVWIIGEHADIIENADELLEFFVETFHDEKACVQLQLLTAVVKLFVKRPDVGKQLVTTLLTLATAETLSVDLRDRAYL
;
A
#
# COMPACT_ATOMS: atom_id res chain seq x y z
N MET A 1 7.70 -29.19 -9.50
CA MET A 1 6.72 -28.13 -9.83
C MET A 1 7.14 -27.32 -11.05
N LYS A 2 8.28 -26.60 -11.03
CA LYS A 2 8.72 -25.79 -12.16
C LYS A 2 8.81 -26.56 -13.48
N VAL A 3 9.33 -27.79 -13.46
CA VAL A 3 9.42 -28.69 -14.62
C VAL A 3 8.01 -29.08 -15.13
N ILE A 4 7.08 -29.36 -14.23
CA ILE A 4 5.70 -29.70 -14.60
C ILE A 4 5.01 -28.47 -15.25
N LEU A 5 5.21 -27.26 -14.70
CA LEU A 5 4.63 -26.04 -15.27
C LEU A 5 5.21 -25.66 -16.63
N LEU A 6 6.48 -25.99 -16.89
CA LEU A 6 7.13 -25.76 -18.20
C LEU A 6 6.66 -26.72 -19.27
N ASN A 7 6.42 -28.01 -18.92
CA ASN A 7 5.98 -29.03 -19.86
C ASN A 7 4.44 -29.07 -20.05
N ILE A 8 3.69 -28.35 -19.26
CA ILE A 8 2.22 -28.31 -19.32
C ILE A 8 1.72 -27.47 -20.52
N GLU A 9 2.54 -26.58 -21.08
CA GLU A 9 2.17 -25.75 -22.22
C GLU A 9 1.96 -26.56 -23.51
N ASP A 10 2.53 -27.77 -23.56
CA ASP A 10 2.39 -28.70 -24.69
C ASP A 10 1.30 -29.77 -24.52
N CYS A 11 0.52 -29.72 -23.42
CA CYS A 11 -0.51 -30.72 -23.12
C CYS A 11 -1.93 -30.17 -23.38
N ASP A 12 -2.91 -31.06 -23.58
CA ASP A 12 -4.32 -30.75 -23.71
C ASP A 12 -4.81 -29.95 -22.47
N GLU A 13 -5.57 -28.90 -22.70
CA GLU A 13 -6.03 -27.94 -21.66
C GLU A 13 -6.84 -28.65 -20.55
N GLU A 14 -7.57 -29.69 -20.87
CA GLU A 14 -8.40 -30.46 -19.93
C GLU A 14 -7.55 -31.37 -19.03
N LEU A 15 -6.52 -32.01 -19.61
CA LEU A 15 -5.54 -32.78 -18.85
C LEU A 15 -4.72 -31.90 -17.93
N MET A 16 -4.35 -30.71 -18.39
CA MET A 16 -3.67 -29.69 -17.60
C MET A 16 -4.48 -29.29 -16.37
N LYS A 17 -5.75 -28.93 -16.56
CA LYS A 17 -6.65 -28.53 -15.47
C LYS A 17 -6.85 -29.64 -14.44
N THR A 18 -7.05 -30.88 -14.88
CA THR A 18 -7.23 -32.02 -13.97
C THR A 18 -5.97 -32.34 -13.17
N THR A 19 -4.80 -32.26 -13.79
CA THR A 19 -3.51 -32.50 -13.13
C THR A 19 -3.20 -31.40 -12.12
N LEU A 20 -3.39 -30.14 -12.49
CA LEU A 20 -3.18 -29.01 -11.58
C LEU A 20 -4.16 -29.03 -10.40
N ASN A 21 -5.41 -29.43 -10.61
CA ASN A 21 -6.38 -29.65 -9.54
C ASN A 21 -5.89 -30.67 -8.51
N LYS A 22 -5.46 -31.85 -8.96
CA LYS A 22 -4.94 -32.90 -8.07
C LYS A 22 -3.71 -32.43 -7.29
N LEU A 23 -2.77 -31.77 -7.98
CA LEU A 23 -1.59 -31.19 -7.35
C LEU A 23 -1.95 -30.10 -6.32
N ALA A 24 -2.88 -29.24 -6.64
CA ALA A 24 -3.32 -28.18 -5.74
C ALA A 24 -3.95 -28.76 -4.48
N HIS A 25 -4.82 -29.75 -4.58
CA HIS A 25 -5.39 -30.44 -3.41
C HIS A 25 -4.34 -31.11 -2.54
N ALA A 26 -3.35 -31.78 -3.14
CA ALA A 26 -2.22 -32.37 -2.40
C ALA A 26 -1.39 -31.28 -1.67
N LEU A 27 -1.12 -30.16 -2.34
CA LEU A 27 -0.38 -29.04 -1.73
C LEU A 27 -1.18 -28.37 -0.60
N VAL A 28 -2.50 -28.24 -0.74
CA VAL A 28 -3.36 -27.74 0.34
C VAL A 28 -3.25 -28.63 1.58
N SER A 29 -3.28 -29.97 1.41
CA SER A 29 -3.09 -30.89 2.53
C SER A 29 -1.72 -30.66 3.22
N LEU A 30 -0.66 -30.38 2.45
CA LEU A 30 0.66 -30.07 2.99
C LEU A 30 0.69 -28.72 3.78
N THR A 31 -0.22 -27.79 3.50
CA THR A 31 -0.30 -26.53 4.30
C THR A 31 -0.82 -26.75 5.70
N SER A 32 -1.38 -27.91 6.01
CA SER A 32 -1.91 -28.25 7.35
C SER A 32 -0.89 -28.99 8.23
N ILE A 33 0.29 -29.35 7.70
CA ILE A 33 1.35 -30.05 8.43
C ILE A 33 2.00 -29.09 9.45
N GLU A 34 2.49 -29.66 10.57
CA GLU A 34 3.13 -28.86 11.65
C GLU A 34 4.46 -28.22 11.23
N CYS A 35 5.21 -28.88 10.33
CA CYS A 35 6.50 -28.36 9.83
C CYS A 35 6.31 -27.09 9.02
N ALA A 36 6.84 -25.99 9.51
CA ALA A 36 6.65 -24.65 8.92
C ALA A 36 7.34 -24.50 7.55
N GLU A 37 8.50 -25.16 7.37
CA GLU A 37 9.26 -25.18 6.12
C GLU A 37 8.49 -25.87 5.00
N VAL A 38 7.85 -26.99 5.32
CA VAL A 38 7.01 -27.73 4.35
C VAL A 38 5.80 -26.88 3.97
N ARG A 39 5.16 -26.22 4.94
CA ARG A 39 4.05 -25.28 4.68
C ARG A 39 4.49 -24.16 3.75
N TYR A 40 5.63 -23.55 4.01
CA TYR A 40 6.17 -22.47 3.18
C TYR A 40 6.39 -22.93 1.73
N VAL A 41 7.06 -24.07 1.53
CA VAL A 41 7.30 -24.61 0.18
C VAL A 41 6.00 -24.95 -0.52
N ALA A 42 5.02 -25.52 0.19
CA ALA A 42 3.69 -25.82 -0.35
C ALA A 42 2.97 -24.54 -0.81
N LEU A 43 2.95 -23.48 0.03
CA LEU A 43 2.34 -22.18 -0.30
C LEU A 43 3.01 -21.51 -1.51
N ARG A 44 4.35 -21.55 -1.60
CA ARG A 44 5.10 -21.02 -2.74
C ARG A 44 4.71 -21.74 -4.05
N ASN A 45 4.58 -23.04 -4.00
CA ASN A 45 4.17 -23.84 -5.17
C ASN A 45 2.70 -23.61 -5.54
N LEU A 46 1.80 -23.47 -4.54
CA LEU A 46 0.41 -23.08 -4.77
C LEU A 46 0.30 -21.72 -5.45
N ARG A 47 1.09 -20.74 -5.03
CA ARG A 47 1.14 -19.43 -5.66
C ARG A 47 1.47 -19.51 -7.15
N LEU A 48 2.44 -20.35 -7.54
CA LEU A 48 2.78 -20.57 -8.96
C LEU A 48 1.61 -21.19 -9.75
N ILE A 49 0.88 -22.13 -9.15
CA ILE A 49 -0.31 -22.73 -9.78
C ILE A 49 -1.42 -21.70 -9.96
N ILE A 50 -1.70 -20.91 -8.93
CA ILE A 50 -2.75 -19.88 -8.95
C ILE A 50 -2.44 -18.79 -9.98
N GLN A 51 -1.17 -18.45 -10.21
CA GLN A 51 -0.78 -17.52 -11.27
C GLN A 51 -1.15 -18.03 -12.67
N LYS A 52 -1.08 -19.36 -12.91
CA LYS A 52 -1.47 -19.97 -14.19
C LYS A 52 -2.97 -20.21 -14.28
N VAL A 53 -3.62 -20.60 -13.17
CA VAL A 53 -5.06 -20.93 -13.14
C VAL A 53 -5.71 -20.25 -11.91
N PRO A 54 -6.10 -18.98 -12.01
CA PRO A 54 -6.57 -18.18 -10.86
C PRO A 54 -7.82 -18.74 -10.16
N ASN A 55 -8.71 -19.41 -10.89
CA ASN A 55 -10.00 -19.87 -10.35
C ASN A 55 -9.94 -21.21 -9.61
N LEU A 56 -8.77 -21.86 -9.58
CA LEU A 56 -8.62 -23.22 -9.09
C LEU A 56 -8.99 -23.40 -7.61
N MET A 57 -8.76 -22.36 -6.77
CA MET A 57 -8.84 -22.39 -5.31
C MET A 57 -9.82 -21.39 -4.72
N SER A 58 -10.68 -20.79 -5.53
CA SER A 58 -11.58 -19.72 -5.08
C SER A 58 -12.57 -20.16 -3.97
N SER A 59 -12.91 -21.45 -3.90
CA SER A 59 -13.85 -21.98 -2.88
C SER A 59 -13.19 -22.24 -1.52
N THR A 60 -11.86 -22.35 -1.45
CA THR A 60 -11.11 -22.78 -0.24
C THR A 60 -10.25 -21.69 0.39
N ILE A 61 -10.57 -20.43 0.13
CA ILE A 61 -9.75 -19.28 0.56
C ILE A 61 -9.47 -19.26 2.09
N GLN A 62 -10.38 -19.77 2.89
CA GLN A 62 -10.26 -19.80 4.37
C GLN A 62 -9.10 -20.64 4.87
N VAL A 63 -8.64 -21.66 4.11
CA VAL A 63 -7.50 -22.49 4.49
C VAL A 63 -6.20 -21.67 4.53
N PHE A 64 -6.16 -20.56 3.81
CA PHE A 64 -4.99 -19.67 3.73
C PHE A 64 -4.99 -18.54 4.75
N PHE A 65 -5.99 -18.48 5.64
CA PHE A 65 -5.98 -17.50 6.71
C PHE A 65 -4.80 -17.72 7.65
N CYS A 66 -4.16 -16.62 8.07
CA CYS A 66 -2.99 -16.69 8.94
C CYS A 66 -3.40 -17.10 10.35
N LYS A 67 -2.71 -18.10 10.90
CA LYS A 67 -2.87 -18.49 12.29
C LYS A 67 -1.90 -17.67 13.16
N TYR A 68 -2.26 -17.46 14.42
CA TYR A 68 -1.40 -16.73 15.36
C TYR A 68 0.01 -17.32 15.44
N ASN A 69 0.12 -18.64 15.50
CA ASN A 69 1.38 -19.39 15.63
C ASN A 69 2.16 -19.59 14.31
N ASP A 70 1.68 -19.04 13.20
CA ASP A 70 2.42 -19.13 11.95
C ASP A 70 3.68 -18.26 12.00
N PRO A 71 4.86 -18.79 11.61
CA PRO A 71 6.06 -17.97 11.46
C PRO A 71 5.85 -16.84 10.45
N TYR A 72 6.57 -15.73 10.59
CA TYR A 72 6.46 -14.55 9.75
C TYR A 72 6.50 -14.86 8.24
N TYR A 73 7.47 -15.68 7.79
CA TYR A 73 7.61 -16.03 6.37
C TYR A 73 6.42 -16.83 5.83
N VAL A 74 5.77 -17.65 6.66
CA VAL A 74 4.52 -18.37 6.28
C VAL A 74 3.35 -17.40 6.19
N LYS A 75 3.23 -16.46 7.16
CA LYS A 75 2.19 -15.42 7.12
C LYS A 75 2.31 -14.56 5.86
N MET A 76 3.53 -14.19 5.47
CA MET A 76 3.75 -13.40 4.24
C MET A 76 3.32 -14.13 2.98
N GLU A 77 3.64 -15.42 2.83
CA GLU A 77 3.20 -16.19 1.66
C GLU A 77 1.67 -16.41 1.64
N LYS A 78 1.05 -16.62 2.82
CA LYS A 78 -0.41 -16.67 2.94
C LYS A 78 -1.06 -15.36 2.52
N LEU A 79 -0.51 -14.21 2.95
CA LEU A 79 -0.97 -12.88 2.57
C LEU A 79 -0.95 -12.70 1.04
N GLU A 80 0.16 -13.08 0.39
CA GLU A 80 0.29 -13.03 -1.07
C GLU A 80 -0.74 -13.91 -1.80
N LEU A 81 -1.00 -15.11 -1.25
CA LEU A 81 -2.04 -16.00 -1.76
C LEU A 81 -3.43 -15.42 -1.62
N LEU A 82 -3.76 -14.83 -0.46
CA LEU A 82 -5.05 -14.20 -0.22
C LEU A 82 -5.31 -13.05 -1.19
N ILE A 83 -4.30 -12.21 -1.47
CA ILE A 83 -4.39 -11.15 -2.48
C ILE A 83 -4.64 -11.75 -3.87
N SER A 84 -3.92 -12.83 -4.20
CA SER A 84 -4.04 -13.49 -5.51
C SER A 84 -5.41 -14.14 -5.70
N LEU A 85 -5.99 -14.71 -4.64
CA LEU A 85 -7.30 -15.37 -4.63
C LEU A 85 -8.47 -14.42 -4.38
N ALA A 86 -8.22 -13.17 -4.01
CA ALA A 86 -9.27 -12.18 -3.76
C ALA A 86 -10.15 -12.00 -5.01
N THR A 87 -11.45 -12.24 -4.83
CA THR A 87 -12.50 -12.07 -5.84
C THR A 87 -13.63 -11.23 -5.25
N PRO A 88 -14.50 -10.62 -6.06
CA PRO A 88 -15.63 -9.82 -5.54
C PRO A 88 -16.54 -10.58 -4.59
N ARG A 89 -16.61 -11.92 -4.70
CA ARG A 89 -17.44 -12.78 -3.83
C ARG A 89 -16.86 -12.95 -2.42
N HIS A 90 -15.53 -12.94 -2.28
CA HIS A 90 -14.85 -13.26 -1.03
C HIS A 90 -14.13 -12.07 -0.38
N ILE A 91 -14.13 -10.92 -1.06
CA ILE A 91 -13.38 -9.75 -0.64
C ILE A 91 -13.71 -9.29 0.78
N GLU A 92 -14.98 -9.34 1.19
CA GLU A 92 -15.40 -8.94 2.55
C GLU A 92 -14.73 -9.78 3.63
N ARG A 93 -14.66 -11.10 3.42
CA ARG A 93 -13.98 -12.00 4.36
C ARG A 93 -12.47 -11.74 4.40
N VAL A 94 -11.87 -11.53 3.23
CA VAL A 94 -10.43 -11.21 3.13
C VAL A 94 -10.09 -9.89 3.81
N LEU A 95 -10.91 -8.86 3.61
CA LEU A 95 -10.73 -7.57 4.26
C LEU A 95 -10.96 -7.65 5.77
N GLY A 96 -11.89 -8.47 6.24
CA GLY A 96 -12.09 -8.77 7.66
C GLY A 96 -10.81 -9.32 8.29
N GLU A 97 -10.20 -10.33 7.66
CA GLU A 97 -8.91 -10.90 8.10
C GLU A 97 -7.78 -9.88 8.07
N PHE A 98 -7.64 -9.11 6.98
CA PHE A 98 -6.59 -8.09 6.89
C PHE A 98 -6.74 -7.00 7.94
N LYS A 99 -7.97 -6.64 8.30
CA LYS A 99 -8.26 -5.72 9.40
C LYS A 99 -7.79 -6.30 10.74
N GLU A 100 -8.02 -7.58 11.00
CA GLU A 100 -7.53 -8.26 12.20
C GLU A 100 -6.01 -8.37 12.21
N TYR A 101 -5.37 -8.64 11.06
CA TYR A 101 -3.91 -8.69 10.96
C TYR A 101 -3.26 -7.34 11.19
N ALA A 102 -3.93 -6.25 10.79
CA ALA A 102 -3.43 -4.89 10.95
C ALA A 102 -3.40 -4.39 12.40
N VAL A 103 -3.97 -5.12 13.36
CA VAL A 103 -3.94 -4.77 14.79
C VAL A 103 -3.08 -5.74 15.63
N GLN A 104 -2.32 -6.64 14.99
CA GLN A 104 -1.39 -7.55 15.67
C GLN A 104 -0.14 -6.82 16.19
N ALA A 105 0.64 -7.49 17.02
CA ALA A 105 1.86 -6.93 17.61
C ALA A 105 3.08 -6.90 16.65
N ASP A 106 3.06 -7.71 15.58
CA ASP A 106 4.15 -7.82 14.61
C ASP A 106 4.09 -6.67 13.59
N VAL A 107 4.83 -5.59 13.83
CA VAL A 107 4.83 -4.38 13.01
C VAL A 107 5.11 -4.63 11.52
N PRO A 108 6.14 -5.42 11.10
CA PRO A 108 6.36 -5.78 9.70
C PRO A 108 5.15 -6.46 9.04
N PHE A 109 4.48 -7.36 9.77
CA PHE A 109 3.30 -8.06 9.27
C PHE A 109 2.09 -7.13 9.17
N VAL A 110 1.90 -6.23 10.15
CA VAL A 110 0.87 -5.20 10.13
C VAL A 110 1.01 -4.30 8.90
N ARG A 111 2.21 -3.77 8.65
CA ARG A 111 2.49 -2.95 7.45
C ARG A 111 2.20 -3.72 6.16
N ALA A 112 2.61 -4.99 6.09
CA ALA A 112 2.31 -5.84 4.93
C ALA A 112 0.80 -6.05 4.72
N SER A 113 0.03 -6.19 5.82
CA SER A 113 -1.42 -6.36 5.78
C SER A 113 -2.14 -5.09 5.28
N VAL A 114 -1.69 -3.90 5.70
CA VAL A 114 -2.21 -2.61 5.19
C VAL A 114 -1.93 -2.48 3.69
N ARG A 115 -0.72 -2.81 3.23
CA ARG A 115 -0.39 -2.85 1.78
C ARG A 115 -1.24 -3.87 1.02
N ALA A 116 -1.57 -5.00 1.66
CA ALA A 116 -2.42 -6.02 1.04
C ALA A 116 -3.83 -5.49 0.75
N ILE A 117 -4.40 -4.66 1.64
CA ILE A 117 -5.69 -3.98 1.42
C ILE A 117 -5.61 -3.09 0.17
N ALA A 118 -4.53 -2.28 0.03
CA ALA A 118 -4.32 -1.46 -1.16
C ALA A 118 -4.24 -2.30 -2.44
N ARG A 119 -3.48 -3.39 -2.42
CA ARG A 119 -3.34 -4.28 -3.57
C ARG A 119 -4.66 -4.94 -3.96
N CYS A 120 -5.53 -5.22 -2.99
CA CYS A 120 -6.90 -5.66 -3.27
C CYS A 120 -7.73 -4.55 -3.92
N ALA A 121 -7.60 -3.29 -3.49
CA ALA A 121 -8.28 -2.15 -4.11
C ALA A 121 -7.83 -1.93 -5.56
N ILE A 122 -6.53 -2.09 -5.83
CA ILE A 122 -5.96 -1.99 -7.18
C ILE A 122 -6.45 -3.13 -8.08
N LYS A 123 -6.48 -4.35 -7.54
CA LYS A 123 -6.89 -5.54 -8.29
C LYS A 123 -8.38 -5.58 -8.60
N LEU A 124 -9.22 -5.11 -7.67
CA LEU A 124 -10.68 -5.20 -7.72
C LEU A 124 -11.29 -3.81 -7.57
N GLU A 125 -11.49 -3.12 -8.69
CA GLU A 125 -12.10 -1.79 -8.69
C GLU A 125 -13.47 -1.76 -8.01
N THR A 126 -14.27 -2.81 -8.18
CA THR A 126 -15.60 -2.96 -7.55
C THR A 126 -15.53 -3.06 -6.01
N ALA A 127 -14.38 -3.39 -5.45
CA ALA A 127 -14.14 -3.49 -4.02
C ALA A 127 -13.34 -2.32 -3.44
N ALA A 128 -12.90 -1.38 -4.27
CA ALA A 128 -12.05 -0.27 -3.87
C ALA A 128 -12.69 0.56 -2.74
N ASP A 129 -14.00 0.85 -2.82
CA ASP A 129 -14.72 1.62 -1.79
C ASP A 129 -14.71 0.90 -0.42
N ARG A 130 -14.82 -0.43 -0.41
CA ARG A 130 -14.74 -1.24 0.82
C ARG A 130 -13.33 -1.23 1.39
N CYS A 131 -12.30 -1.31 0.55
CA CYS A 131 -10.90 -1.21 0.95
C CYS A 131 -10.61 0.15 1.58
N VAL A 132 -11.09 1.25 0.97
CA VAL A 132 -10.96 2.61 1.49
C VAL A 132 -11.62 2.74 2.87
N ASN A 133 -12.81 2.19 3.07
CA ASN A 133 -13.48 2.21 4.38
C ASN A 133 -12.67 1.47 5.46
N VAL A 134 -12.04 0.34 5.13
CA VAL A 134 -11.15 -0.37 6.08
C VAL A 134 -9.91 0.45 6.39
N LEU A 135 -9.31 1.11 5.38
CA LEU A 135 -8.15 1.98 5.59
C LEU A 135 -8.50 3.20 6.46
N LEU A 136 -9.67 3.81 6.26
CA LEU A 136 -10.17 4.88 7.12
C LEU A 136 -10.37 4.41 8.58
N TYR A 137 -10.91 3.22 8.77
CA TYR A 137 -11.00 2.63 10.11
C TYR A 137 -9.63 2.46 10.75
N LEU A 138 -8.63 1.99 10.00
CA LEU A 138 -7.26 1.82 10.49
C LEU A 138 -6.58 3.16 10.80
N LEU A 139 -6.87 4.21 10.03
CA LEU A 139 -6.40 5.57 10.29
C LEU A 139 -6.87 6.09 11.66
N GLN A 140 -8.11 5.75 12.04
CA GLN A 140 -8.69 6.15 13.32
C GLN A 140 -8.05 5.47 14.56
N SER A 141 -7.26 4.42 14.35
CA SER A 141 -6.55 3.73 15.45
C SER A 141 -5.51 4.61 16.13
N LYS A 142 -5.05 5.69 15.48
CA LYS A 142 -4.01 6.64 15.95
C LYS A 142 -2.67 5.97 16.31
N ILE A 143 -2.42 4.77 15.81
CA ILE A 143 -1.17 4.07 16.02
C ILE A 143 -0.20 4.49 14.92
N SER A 144 0.91 5.15 15.27
CA SER A 144 1.83 5.80 14.33
C SER A 144 2.25 4.91 13.15
N TYR A 145 2.75 3.69 13.38
CA TYR A 145 3.20 2.80 12.29
C TYR A 145 2.07 2.32 11.35
N ILE A 146 0.82 2.25 11.84
CA ILE A 146 -0.35 1.95 11.01
C ILE A 146 -0.71 3.17 10.17
N VAL A 147 -0.82 4.34 10.81
CA VAL A 147 -1.16 5.60 10.16
C VAL A 147 -0.18 5.92 9.03
N GLN A 148 1.12 5.78 9.29
CA GLN A 148 2.16 6.01 8.30
C GLN A 148 2.01 5.12 7.06
N GLU A 149 1.73 3.83 7.26
CA GLU A 149 1.53 2.91 6.15
C GLU A 149 0.21 3.17 5.40
N VAL A 150 -0.84 3.56 6.12
CA VAL A 150 -2.14 3.95 5.52
C VAL A 150 -1.99 5.18 4.65
N VAL A 151 -1.20 6.18 5.06
CA VAL A 151 -0.94 7.40 4.25
C VAL A 151 -0.19 7.06 2.97
N LEU A 152 0.82 6.19 3.03
CA LEU A 152 1.51 5.70 1.82
C LEU A 152 0.54 5.04 0.85
N VAL A 153 -0.34 4.20 1.36
CA VAL A 153 -1.36 3.52 0.58
C VAL A 153 -2.37 4.49 -0.02
N PHE A 154 -2.81 5.51 0.72
CA PHE A 154 -3.70 6.53 0.17
C PHE A 154 -3.05 7.34 -0.94
N ALA A 155 -1.76 7.68 -0.84
CA ALA A 155 -1.06 8.34 -1.93
C ALA A 155 -1.10 7.51 -3.23
N ASP A 156 -0.96 6.19 -3.14
CA ASP A 156 -1.06 5.30 -4.30
C ASP A 156 -2.50 5.20 -4.83
N LEU A 157 -3.50 5.15 -3.95
CA LEU A 157 -4.92 5.12 -4.33
C LEU A 157 -5.38 6.42 -5.00
N PHE A 158 -4.93 7.59 -4.52
CA PHE A 158 -5.24 8.87 -5.15
C PHE A 158 -4.62 9.01 -6.55
N ARG A 159 -3.43 8.44 -6.77
CA ARG A 159 -2.83 8.36 -8.12
C ARG A 159 -3.63 7.48 -9.06
N LEU A 160 -4.17 6.37 -8.54
CA LEU A 160 -4.92 5.41 -9.35
C LEU A 160 -6.36 5.89 -9.65
N TYR A 161 -6.99 6.53 -8.67
CA TYR A 161 -8.38 7.00 -8.74
C TYR A 161 -8.48 8.52 -8.53
N PRO A 162 -8.00 9.33 -9.50
CA PRO A 162 -7.99 10.78 -9.34
C PRO A 162 -9.41 11.33 -9.16
N GLY A 163 -9.61 12.17 -8.13
CA GLY A 163 -10.88 12.84 -7.84
C GLY A 163 -11.98 11.97 -7.19
N LYS A 164 -11.79 10.64 -7.08
CA LYS A 164 -12.85 9.75 -6.56
C LYS A 164 -13.03 9.82 -5.03
N TYR A 165 -11.94 9.98 -4.27
CA TYR A 165 -11.94 9.85 -2.80
C TYR A 165 -11.62 11.15 -2.07
N THR A 166 -12.17 12.27 -2.53
CA THR A 166 -11.90 13.59 -1.93
C THR A 166 -12.33 13.71 -0.47
N SER A 167 -13.38 13.00 -0.05
CA SER A 167 -13.84 12.97 1.34
C SER A 167 -12.83 12.38 2.34
N VAL A 168 -11.85 11.62 1.84
CA VAL A 168 -10.79 11.00 2.65
C VAL A 168 -9.67 12.00 2.98
N LEU A 169 -9.55 13.10 2.24
CA LEU A 169 -8.47 14.08 2.40
C LEU A 169 -8.45 14.68 3.82
N VAL A 170 -9.59 15.10 4.34
CA VAL A 170 -9.68 15.71 5.67
C VAL A 170 -9.21 14.78 6.78
N PRO A 171 -9.69 13.52 6.89
CA PRO A 171 -9.15 12.54 7.86
C PRO A 171 -7.66 12.27 7.71
N VAL A 172 -7.15 12.22 6.48
CA VAL A 172 -5.73 11.96 6.21
C VAL A 172 -4.87 13.14 6.67
N CYS A 173 -5.25 14.38 6.34
CA CYS A 173 -4.54 15.58 6.79
C CYS A 173 -4.54 15.72 8.32
N SER A 174 -5.64 15.37 8.99
CA SER A 174 -5.73 15.39 10.45
C SER A 174 -4.78 14.42 11.15
N ALA A 175 -4.22 13.43 10.43
CA ALA A 175 -3.29 12.47 10.98
C ALA A 175 -1.81 12.89 10.83
N MET A 176 -1.52 14.09 10.33
CA MET A 176 -0.18 14.59 10.02
C MET A 176 0.79 14.51 11.20
N GLU A 177 0.34 14.84 12.42
CA GLU A 177 1.15 14.85 13.63
C GLU A 177 1.67 13.44 14.03
N LEU A 178 1.05 12.37 13.54
CA LEU A 178 1.43 11.00 13.84
C LEU A 178 2.47 10.43 12.86
N ILE A 179 2.95 11.26 11.92
CA ILE A 179 3.81 10.81 10.82
C ILE A 179 5.25 11.28 11.01
N ASP A 180 6.11 10.34 11.40
CA ASP A 180 7.54 10.59 11.62
C ASP A 180 8.42 10.00 10.51
N GLU A 181 7.96 8.94 9.83
CA GLU A 181 8.75 8.27 8.79
C GLU A 181 8.88 9.16 7.53
N PRO A 182 10.10 9.43 7.03
CA PRO A 182 10.31 10.37 5.92
C PRO A 182 9.54 10.01 4.64
N ARG A 183 9.34 8.72 4.37
CA ARG A 183 8.56 8.28 3.20
C ARG A 183 7.07 8.64 3.35
N ALA A 184 6.52 8.48 4.53
CA ALA A 184 5.13 8.80 4.82
C ALA A 184 4.93 10.34 4.86
N ARG A 185 5.91 11.10 5.40
CA ARG A 185 5.93 12.57 5.34
C ARG A 185 5.94 13.07 3.89
N ALA A 186 6.80 12.50 3.04
CA ALA A 186 6.83 12.84 1.61
C ALA A 186 5.50 12.51 0.90
N ALA A 187 4.87 11.38 1.24
CA ALA A 187 3.56 11.02 0.70
C ALA A 187 2.46 12.00 1.16
N MET A 188 2.47 12.43 2.43
CA MET A 188 1.55 13.44 2.96
C MET A 188 1.72 14.77 2.23
N VAL A 189 2.94 15.27 2.09
CA VAL A 189 3.25 16.50 1.34
C VAL A 189 2.75 16.40 -0.10
N TRP A 190 2.93 15.23 -0.75
CA TRP A 190 2.42 14.99 -2.08
C TRP A 190 0.88 15.08 -2.14
N ILE A 191 0.18 14.45 -1.17
CA ILE A 191 -1.29 14.49 -1.10
C ILE A 191 -1.78 15.93 -0.96
N ILE A 192 -1.19 16.72 -0.07
CA ILE A 192 -1.57 18.12 0.17
C ILE A 192 -1.36 18.95 -1.11
N GLY A 193 -0.21 18.85 -1.74
CA GLY A 193 0.10 19.59 -2.97
C GLY A 193 -0.78 19.20 -4.16
N GLU A 194 -1.08 17.88 -4.31
CA GLU A 194 -1.96 17.40 -5.38
C GLU A 194 -3.40 17.88 -5.24
N HIS A 195 -3.89 17.97 -4.00
CA HIS A 195 -5.26 18.36 -3.70
C HIS A 195 -5.36 19.76 -3.05
N ALA A 196 -4.39 20.63 -3.32
CA ALA A 196 -4.35 22.00 -2.76
C ALA A 196 -5.56 22.88 -3.12
N ASP A 197 -6.30 22.53 -4.16
CA ASP A 197 -7.56 23.15 -4.56
C ASP A 197 -8.74 22.76 -3.66
N ILE A 198 -8.70 21.57 -3.07
CA ILE A 198 -9.80 20.99 -2.28
C ILE A 198 -9.54 21.17 -0.79
N ILE A 199 -8.28 21.11 -0.35
CA ILE A 199 -7.89 21.27 1.06
C ILE A 199 -7.85 22.78 1.38
N GLU A 200 -8.76 23.25 2.21
CA GLU A 200 -8.91 24.68 2.52
C GLU A 200 -7.65 25.29 3.15
N ASN A 201 -7.04 24.57 4.09
CA ASN A 201 -5.83 24.97 4.83
C ASN A 201 -4.54 24.33 4.28
N ALA A 202 -4.45 24.09 2.97
CA ALA A 202 -3.27 23.46 2.35
C ALA A 202 -1.99 24.28 2.54
N ASP A 203 -2.10 25.59 2.57
CA ASP A 203 -1.02 26.55 2.83
C ASP A 203 -0.45 26.41 4.23
N GLU A 204 -1.29 26.42 5.27
CA GLU A 204 -0.86 26.23 6.66
C GLU A 204 -0.17 24.87 6.87
N LEU A 205 -0.72 23.80 6.27
CA LEU A 205 -0.15 22.48 6.36
C LEU A 205 1.23 22.39 5.65
N LEU A 206 1.41 23.05 4.51
CA LEU A 206 2.69 23.10 3.83
C LEU A 206 3.68 24.04 4.53
N GLU A 207 3.23 25.13 5.13
CA GLU A 207 4.06 26.05 5.91
C GLU A 207 4.76 25.32 7.07
N PHE A 208 4.04 24.44 7.78
CA PHE A 208 4.63 23.58 8.81
C PHE A 208 5.84 22.79 8.31
N PHE A 209 5.78 22.24 7.09
CA PHE A 209 6.91 21.52 6.50
C PHE A 209 8.01 22.45 6.00
N VAL A 210 7.70 23.67 5.60
CA VAL A 210 8.68 24.69 5.21
C VAL A 210 9.45 25.18 6.44
N GLU A 211 8.82 25.37 7.58
CA GLU A 211 9.49 25.73 8.84
C GLU A 211 10.51 24.67 9.28
N THR A 212 10.19 23.40 9.10
CA THR A 212 11.08 22.26 9.44
C THR A 212 11.97 21.79 8.28
N PHE A 213 12.07 22.58 7.19
CA PHE A 213 12.71 22.18 5.94
C PHE A 213 14.14 21.64 6.08
N HIS A 214 14.98 22.26 6.92
CA HIS A 214 16.37 21.85 7.12
C HIS A 214 16.50 20.52 7.87
N ASP A 215 15.54 20.18 8.71
CA ASP A 215 15.52 18.95 9.49
C ASP A 215 14.93 17.77 8.70
N GLU A 216 14.29 18.07 7.57
CA GLU A 216 13.66 17.06 6.73
C GLU A 216 14.66 16.30 5.87
N LYS A 217 14.36 15.04 5.59
CA LYS A 217 15.13 14.24 4.64
C LYS A 217 14.96 14.74 3.20
N ALA A 218 15.96 14.56 2.35
CA ALA A 218 15.97 15.02 0.96
C ALA A 218 14.71 14.57 0.16
N CYS A 219 14.16 13.39 0.43
CA CYS A 219 12.93 12.94 -0.23
C CYS A 219 11.69 13.80 0.13
N VAL A 220 11.63 14.33 1.36
CA VAL A 220 10.56 15.23 1.80
C VAL A 220 10.78 16.62 1.20
N GLN A 221 12.02 17.12 1.26
CA GLN A 221 12.40 18.43 0.70
C GLN A 221 12.09 18.52 -0.80
N LEU A 222 12.45 17.50 -1.59
CA LEU A 222 12.14 17.42 -3.02
C LEU A 222 10.65 17.40 -3.29
N GLN A 223 9.90 16.65 -2.46
CA GLN A 223 8.45 16.59 -2.61
C GLN A 223 7.79 17.90 -2.22
N LEU A 224 8.33 18.59 -1.20
CA LEU A 224 7.85 19.89 -0.73
C LEU A 224 8.00 20.98 -1.82
N LEU A 225 9.13 21.01 -2.52
CA LEU A 225 9.30 21.89 -3.68
C LEU A 225 8.17 21.72 -4.69
N THR A 226 7.89 20.47 -5.05
CA THR A 226 6.83 20.18 -6.03
C THR A 226 5.44 20.55 -5.49
N ALA A 227 5.16 20.29 -4.22
CA ALA A 227 3.87 20.54 -3.60
C ALA A 227 3.57 22.05 -3.49
N VAL A 228 4.56 22.84 -3.07
CA VAL A 228 4.40 24.30 -2.93
C VAL A 228 4.24 24.97 -4.31
N VAL A 229 4.96 24.49 -5.33
CA VAL A 229 4.75 24.99 -6.70
C VAL A 229 3.34 24.64 -7.21
N LYS A 230 2.82 23.44 -6.92
CA LYS A 230 1.43 23.07 -7.24
C LYS A 230 0.42 23.94 -6.51
N LEU A 231 0.65 24.22 -5.23
CA LEU A 231 -0.19 25.15 -4.46
C LEU A 231 -0.20 26.55 -5.12
N PHE A 232 0.97 27.07 -5.49
CA PHE A 232 1.08 28.37 -6.14
C PHE A 232 0.36 28.41 -7.50
N VAL A 233 0.47 27.37 -8.31
CA VAL A 233 -0.23 27.30 -9.59
C VAL A 233 -1.75 27.26 -9.42
N LYS A 234 -2.24 26.55 -8.39
CA LYS A 234 -3.68 26.42 -8.11
C LYS A 234 -4.26 27.61 -7.33
N ARG A 235 -3.47 28.19 -6.39
CA ARG A 235 -3.84 29.33 -5.54
C ARG A 235 -2.71 30.37 -5.48
N PRO A 236 -2.57 31.22 -6.52
CA PRO A 236 -1.44 32.17 -6.61
C PRO A 236 -1.35 33.16 -5.45
N ASP A 237 -2.50 33.59 -4.93
CA ASP A 237 -2.58 34.62 -3.89
C ASP A 237 -1.95 34.15 -2.56
N VAL A 238 -2.16 32.89 -2.24
CA VAL A 238 -1.68 32.26 -0.99
C VAL A 238 -0.28 31.67 -1.15
N GLY A 239 -0.01 31.03 -2.29
CA GLY A 239 1.24 30.30 -2.53
C GLY A 239 2.47 31.17 -2.78
N LYS A 240 2.32 32.45 -3.17
CA LYS A 240 3.43 33.33 -3.58
C LYS A 240 4.51 33.51 -2.51
N GLN A 241 4.12 33.77 -1.29
CA GLN A 241 5.07 33.98 -0.19
C GLN A 241 5.79 32.69 0.16
N LEU A 242 5.06 31.58 0.21
CA LEU A 242 5.59 30.26 0.55
C LEU A 242 6.61 29.78 -0.47
N VAL A 243 6.34 29.97 -1.78
CA VAL A 243 7.29 29.63 -2.87
C VAL A 243 8.57 30.44 -2.71
N THR A 244 8.50 31.74 -2.48
CA THR A 244 9.69 32.59 -2.34
C THR A 244 10.56 32.15 -1.16
N THR A 245 9.95 31.88 -0.02
CA THR A 245 10.64 31.39 1.18
C THR A 245 11.31 30.02 0.90
N LEU A 246 10.57 29.09 0.33
CA LEU A 246 11.07 27.75 0.05
C LEU A 246 12.20 27.75 -0.96
N LEU A 247 12.12 28.54 -2.05
CA LEU A 247 13.20 28.66 -3.03
C LEU A 247 14.48 29.23 -2.41
N THR A 248 14.35 30.21 -1.51
CA THR A 248 15.49 30.76 -0.79
C THR A 248 16.16 29.68 0.08
N LEU A 249 15.37 28.86 0.79
CA LEU A 249 15.89 27.75 1.59
C LEU A 249 16.52 26.66 0.72
N ALA A 250 15.89 26.30 -0.39
CA ALA A 250 16.32 25.21 -1.25
C ALA A 250 17.58 25.53 -2.09
N THR A 251 17.88 26.81 -2.32
CA THR A 251 19.08 27.26 -3.07
C THR A 251 20.29 27.46 -2.17
N ALA A 252 20.18 27.29 -0.84
CA ALA A 252 21.30 27.39 0.08
C ALA A 252 22.40 26.35 -0.23
N GLU A 253 23.66 26.74 -0.08
CA GLU A 253 24.84 25.93 -0.46
C GLU A 253 24.99 24.61 0.32
N THR A 254 24.36 24.51 1.47
CA THR A 254 24.45 23.36 2.40
C THR A 254 23.61 22.15 2.01
N LEU A 255 22.76 22.25 0.98
CA LEU A 255 21.81 21.20 0.60
C LEU A 255 22.32 20.30 -0.53
N SER A 256 21.56 19.23 -0.81
CA SER A 256 21.91 18.31 -1.89
C SER A 256 21.88 18.99 -3.26
N VAL A 257 22.80 18.61 -4.15
CA VAL A 257 22.91 19.18 -5.51
C VAL A 257 21.60 19.00 -6.29
N ASP A 258 20.96 17.81 -6.19
CA ASP A 258 19.69 17.51 -6.87
C ASP A 258 18.54 18.43 -6.41
N LEU A 259 18.49 18.75 -5.11
CA LEU A 259 17.49 19.67 -4.57
C LEU A 259 17.71 21.10 -5.10
N ARG A 260 18.95 21.57 -5.08
CA ARG A 260 19.32 22.90 -5.58
C ARG A 260 19.04 23.05 -7.07
N ASP A 261 19.44 22.07 -7.87
CA ASP A 261 19.21 22.09 -9.32
C ASP A 261 17.73 22.13 -9.67
N ARG A 262 16.88 21.40 -8.93
CA ARG A 262 15.42 21.48 -9.10
C ARG A 262 14.81 22.80 -8.63
N ALA A 263 15.41 23.45 -7.65
CA ALA A 263 14.96 24.76 -7.19
C ALA A 263 15.26 25.88 -8.19
N TYR A 264 16.28 25.72 -9.02
CA TYR A 264 16.62 26.67 -10.09
C TYR A 264 15.81 26.46 -11.38
N LEU A 265 15.21 25.29 -11.60
CA LEU A 265 14.35 24.98 -12.74
C LEU A 265 12.90 25.49 -12.53
#